data_c25a5539797f125d7931c6bde7e1d47e
#
_entry.id   c25a5539797f125d7931c6bde7e1d47e
#
_cell.length_a   1.000
_cell.length_b   1.000
_cell.length_c   1.000
_cell.angle_alpha   90.00
_cell.angle_beta   90.00
_cell.angle_gamma   90.00
#
_symmetry.space_group_name_H-M   'P 1'
#
loop_
_entity.id
_entity.type
_entity.pdbx_description
1 polymer ?
#
loop_
_entity_poly.entity_id
_entity_poly.type
_entity_poly.pdbx_seq_one_letter_code
_entity_poly.pdbx_strand_id
1 'polypeptide(L)'
;MNKENVSQMAAFDSPLVRNDEMEPINPSKNTPEDSEPDEKYDMWDEEDAAPPRGRVLFIDADACPVTSVALACARDACTPVVIVGNTTQNLERHIRHGDPRSREKARGRDASHDGFWVDVLDVSIGADSADFAIVGRLLPNDIVVTQDIGLASMVLGRGAVAIGVRGRVYDKATIDMQLFIRHEEKKVRRAGGRTRGPEPFKGSDRTRFRHNLIELLRK
;
A
#
# COMPACT_ATOMS: atom_id res chain seq x y z
N MET A 1 -5.17 11.52 67.99
CA MET A 1 -4.03 10.70 68.48
C MET A 1 -3.18 10.36 67.31
N ASN A 2 -1.95 10.83 67.41
CA ASN A 2 -0.72 10.49 66.74
C ASN A 2 -0.65 10.71 65.21
N LYS A 3 0.04 11.76 64.78
CA LYS A 3 1.49 12.12 64.78
C LYS A 3 2.30 11.35 63.76
N GLU A 4 2.75 12.16 62.77
CA GLU A 4 4.15 12.26 62.34
C GLU A 4 4.73 11.08 61.55
N ASN A 5 5.03 11.32 60.28
CA ASN A 5 6.46 11.25 59.92
C ASN A 5 6.75 12.13 58.68
N VAL A 6 7.56 13.13 58.95
CA VAL A 6 8.23 14.05 58.05
C VAL A 6 9.61 13.43 57.72
N SER A 7 10.10 13.73 56.55
CA SER A 7 11.54 13.76 56.20
C SER A 7 12.13 12.56 55.51
N GLN A 8 12.44 12.73 54.21
CA GLN A 8 13.84 12.79 53.79
C GLN A 8 13.93 13.22 52.33
N MET A 9 14.22 14.50 52.12
CA MET A 9 14.80 15.01 50.90
C MET A 9 16.26 14.52 50.83
N ALA A 10 16.59 13.71 49.83
CA ALA A 10 17.97 13.44 49.47
C ALA A 10 18.33 14.38 48.29
N ALA A 11 19.21 15.30 48.58
CA ALA A 11 19.84 16.17 47.61
C ALA A 11 20.76 15.33 46.71
N PHE A 12 20.52 15.37 45.42
CA PHE A 12 21.49 14.87 44.40
C PHE A 12 22.43 16.01 44.06
N ASP A 13 23.65 15.85 44.54
CA ASP A 13 24.81 16.70 44.24
C ASP A 13 25.28 16.36 42.84
N SER A 14 25.18 17.32 41.90
CA SER A 14 25.73 17.20 40.56
C SER A 14 27.16 17.74 40.55
N PRO A 15 28.15 17.00 40.07
CA PRO A 15 29.50 17.52 39.95
C PRO A 15 29.58 18.52 38.80
N LEU A 16 30.15 19.68 39.10
CA LEU A 16 30.56 20.74 38.21
C LEU A 16 31.49 20.20 37.11
N VAL A 17 31.05 20.25 35.86
CA VAL A 17 31.88 20.03 34.68
C VAL A 17 32.76 21.24 34.50
N ARG A 18 34.08 21.04 34.58
CA ARG A 18 35.09 22.04 34.32
C ARG A 18 35.04 22.49 32.87
N ASN A 19 35.08 23.79 32.64
CA ASN A 19 35.36 24.43 31.36
C ASN A 19 36.78 24.09 30.94
N ASP A 20 36.95 23.14 30.03
CA ASP A 20 38.17 23.01 29.27
C ASP A 20 38.15 24.01 28.11
N GLU A 21 39.24 24.72 28.03
CA GLU A 21 39.51 25.86 27.15
C GLU A 21 39.29 25.45 25.69
N MET A 22 38.40 26.14 25.00
CA MET A 22 38.25 26.04 23.54
C MET A 22 39.46 26.72 22.88
N GLU A 23 40.34 25.94 22.25
CA GLU A 23 41.31 26.45 21.34
C GLU A 23 40.65 27.16 20.15
N PRO A 24 41.19 28.27 19.65
CA PRO A 24 40.63 29.00 18.51
C PRO A 24 40.76 28.17 17.24
N ILE A 25 39.61 27.92 16.58
CA ILE A 25 39.53 27.27 15.29
C ILE A 25 40.25 28.12 14.23
N ASN A 26 41.31 27.59 13.68
CA ASN A 26 42.09 28.21 12.60
C ASN A 26 41.35 28.08 11.26
N PRO A 27 40.82 29.14 10.62
CA PRO A 27 39.95 29.07 9.44
C PRO A 27 40.68 28.78 8.12
N SER A 28 41.97 28.41 8.14
CA SER A 28 42.78 28.31 6.90
C SER A 28 43.17 26.87 6.52
N LYS A 29 42.50 25.83 7.02
CA LYS A 29 42.87 24.44 6.71
C LYS A 29 41.70 23.50 6.29
N ASN A 30 40.60 23.99 5.80
CA ASN A 30 39.61 23.15 5.16
C ASN A 30 39.05 23.86 3.91
N THR A 31 39.82 23.91 2.87
CA THR A 31 39.32 23.88 1.50
C THR A 31 38.91 22.41 1.25
N PRO A 32 37.68 22.08 0.93
CA PRO A 32 37.39 20.78 0.38
C PRO A 32 38.04 20.74 -1.00
N GLU A 33 39.08 19.90 -1.13
CA GLU A 33 39.56 19.45 -2.41
C GLU A 33 38.37 18.89 -3.18
N ASP A 34 38.29 19.25 -4.47
CA ASP A 34 37.34 18.80 -5.45
C ASP A 34 37.20 17.27 -5.39
N SER A 35 36.28 16.77 -4.57
CA SER A 35 35.78 15.42 -4.68
C SER A 35 34.90 15.42 -5.92
N GLU A 36 35.41 14.84 -7.01
CA GLU A 36 34.61 14.47 -8.16
C GLU A 36 33.31 13.81 -7.65
N PRO A 37 32.13 14.15 -8.23
CA PRO A 37 30.90 13.53 -7.84
C PRO A 37 31.05 12.01 -8.05
N ASP A 38 30.85 11.23 -7.00
CA ASP A 38 30.77 9.76 -7.05
C ASP A 38 29.72 9.35 -8.08
N GLU A 39 30.15 9.11 -9.32
CA GLU A 39 29.33 8.53 -10.41
C GLU A 39 28.91 7.08 -10.11
N LYS A 40 28.71 6.73 -8.86
CA LYS A 40 28.45 5.34 -8.45
C LYS A 40 27.04 5.05 -7.97
N TYR A 41 26.07 5.97 -8.18
CA TYR A 41 24.69 5.75 -7.77
C TYR A 41 23.67 5.54 -8.91
N ASP A 42 24.13 5.47 -10.16
CA ASP A 42 23.26 5.18 -11.30
C ASP A 42 23.31 3.72 -11.75
N MET A 43 23.64 2.81 -10.84
CA MET A 43 23.61 1.39 -11.15
C MET A 43 22.37 0.72 -10.53
N TRP A 44 21.19 1.25 -10.86
CA TRP A 44 20.02 0.41 -10.98
C TRP A 44 20.12 -0.21 -12.38
N ASP A 45 20.79 -1.34 -12.45
CA ASP A 45 20.91 -2.12 -13.66
C ASP A 45 19.51 -2.34 -14.22
N GLU A 46 19.24 -1.84 -15.44
CA GLU A 46 18.02 -2.11 -16.21
C GLU A 46 17.83 -3.63 -16.46
N GLU A 47 18.82 -4.44 -16.12
CA GLU A 47 18.78 -5.91 -16.24
C GLU A 47 17.89 -6.60 -15.20
N ASP A 48 17.53 -5.94 -14.08
CA ASP A 48 16.59 -6.47 -13.08
C ASP A 48 15.13 -6.05 -13.30
N ALA A 49 14.84 -5.40 -14.42
CA ALA A 49 13.45 -5.17 -14.81
C ALA A 49 12.76 -6.52 -15.01
N ALA A 50 11.82 -6.85 -14.13
CA ALA A 50 11.00 -8.04 -14.28
C ALA A 50 10.50 -8.11 -15.73
N PRO A 51 10.53 -9.27 -16.38
CA PRO A 51 10.16 -9.40 -17.80
C PRO A 51 8.78 -8.78 -18.01
N PRO A 52 8.56 -8.11 -19.17
CA PRO A 52 7.29 -7.47 -19.44
C PRO A 52 6.19 -8.52 -19.35
N ARG A 53 5.32 -8.36 -18.35
CA ARG A 53 4.13 -9.21 -18.18
C ARG A 53 2.88 -8.42 -18.54
N GLY A 54 1.85 -9.12 -18.97
CA GLY A 54 0.53 -8.53 -19.15
C GLY A 54 0.01 -7.91 -17.84
N ARG A 55 -0.96 -7.01 -17.97
CA ARG A 55 -1.66 -6.36 -16.84
C ARG A 55 -2.22 -7.40 -15.87
N VAL A 56 -2.11 -7.14 -14.59
CA VAL A 56 -2.70 -7.94 -13.51
C VAL A 56 -3.71 -7.11 -12.72
N LEU A 57 -4.82 -7.72 -12.37
CA LEU A 57 -5.80 -7.15 -11.45
C LEU A 57 -5.50 -7.66 -10.03
N PHE A 58 -5.15 -6.75 -9.12
CA PHE A 58 -5.04 -7.04 -7.69
C PHE A 58 -6.34 -6.68 -6.99
N ILE A 59 -6.80 -7.54 -6.09
CA ILE A 59 -7.98 -7.31 -5.27
C ILE A 59 -7.54 -7.32 -3.81
N ASP A 60 -7.60 -6.16 -3.16
CA ASP A 60 -7.52 -6.04 -1.72
C ASP A 60 -8.83 -6.61 -1.13
N ALA A 61 -8.72 -7.79 -0.51
CA ALA A 61 -9.88 -8.54 -0.05
C ALA A 61 -10.47 -8.00 1.26
N ASP A 62 -9.80 -7.06 1.92
CA ASP A 62 -10.31 -6.49 3.15
C ASP A 62 -11.58 -5.68 2.89
N ALA A 63 -12.69 -6.21 3.44
CA ALA A 63 -14.03 -5.63 3.28
C ALA A 63 -14.45 -5.35 1.82
N CYS A 64 -14.04 -6.19 0.84
CA CYS A 64 -14.33 -5.99 -0.58
C CYS A 64 -15.64 -6.69 -1.01
N PRO A 65 -16.79 -5.99 -1.10
CA PRO A 65 -18.07 -6.57 -1.48
C PRO A 65 -18.19 -6.86 -2.98
N VAL A 66 -17.21 -6.51 -3.78
CA VAL A 66 -17.23 -6.63 -5.25
C VAL A 66 -16.25 -7.66 -5.81
N THR A 67 -15.59 -8.45 -4.96
CA THR A 67 -14.59 -9.47 -5.37
C THR A 67 -15.14 -10.40 -6.46
N SER A 68 -16.36 -10.94 -6.30
CA SER A 68 -16.96 -11.81 -7.32
C SER A 68 -17.27 -11.10 -8.64
N VAL A 69 -17.62 -9.82 -8.59
CA VAL A 69 -17.83 -9.01 -9.80
C VAL A 69 -16.51 -8.71 -10.49
N ALA A 70 -15.46 -8.37 -9.73
CA ALA A 70 -14.13 -8.14 -10.26
C ALA A 70 -13.57 -9.37 -10.96
N LEU A 71 -13.70 -10.55 -10.34
CA LEU A 71 -13.31 -11.83 -10.93
C LEU A 71 -14.08 -12.15 -12.23
N ALA A 72 -15.38 -11.88 -12.27
CA ALA A 72 -16.16 -12.07 -13.48
C ALA A 72 -15.66 -11.16 -14.61
N CYS A 73 -15.44 -9.86 -14.35
CA CYS A 73 -14.93 -8.92 -15.33
C CYS A 73 -13.52 -9.32 -15.84
N ALA A 74 -12.65 -9.74 -14.93
CA ALA A 74 -11.29 -10.15 -15.29
C ALA A 74 -11.28 -11.42 -16.14
N ARG A 75 -12.17 -12.38 -15.85
CA ARG A 75 -12.35 -13.60 -16.66
C ARG A 75 -12.81 -13.26 -18.07
N ASP A 76 -13.82 -12.39 -18.19
CA ASP A 76 -14.35 -11.94 -19.46
C ASP A 76 -13.30 -11.14 -20.29
N ALA A 77 -12.38 -10.46 -19.62
CA ALA A 77 -11.29 -9.70 -20.21
C ALA A 77 -9.97 -10.49 -20.34
N CYS A 78 -9.96 -11.79 -20.04
CA CYS A 78 -8.76 -12.63 -20.03
C CYS A 78 -7.59 -12.05 -19.21
N THR A 79 -7.87 -11.34 -18.13
CA THR A 79 -6.88 -10.65 -17.29
C THR A 79 -6.57 -11.48 -16.05
N PRO A 80 -5.29 -11.71 -15.72
CA PRO A 80 -4.88 -12.36 -14.48
C PRO A 80 -5.34 -11.63 -13.22
N VAL A 81 -5.62 -12.39 -12.15
CA VAL A 81 -6.08 -11.84 -10.88
C VAL A 81 -5.26 -12.38 -9.71
N VAL A 82 -4.87 -11.49 -8.81
CA VAL A 82 -4.32 -11.83 -7.51
C VAL A 82 -5.24 -11.26 -6.42
N ILE A 83 -5.80 -12.14 -5.60
CA ILE A 83 -6.59 -11.75 -4.43
C ILE A 83 -5.64 -11.72 -3.25
N VAL A 84 -5.52 -10.58 -2.59
CA VAL A 84 -4.63 -10.39 -1.45
C VAL A 84 -5.45 -10.15 -0.19
N GLY A 85 -5.13 -10.86 0.87
CA GLY A 85 -5.80 -10.70 2.16
C GLY A 85 -5.08 -11.46 3.26
N ASN A 86 -5.58 -11.37 4.48
CA ASN A 86 -4.97 -12.06 5.60
C ASN A 86 -5.48 -13.51 5.72
N THR A 87 -4.69 -14.36 6.38
CA THR A 87 -4.95 -15.79 6.57
C THR A 87 -6.26 -16.12 7.30
N THR A 88 -6.90 -15.14 7.96
CA THR A 88 -8.19 -15.34 8.63
C THR A 88 -9.37 -15.31 7.65
N GLN A 89 -9.13 -14.86 6.42
CA GLN A 89 -10.15 -14.76 5.39
C GLN A 89 -10.08 -15.99 4.48
N ASN A 90 -11.20 -16.68 4.31
CA ASN A 90 -11.27 -17.76 3.32
C ASN A 90 -11.40 -17.17 1.91
N LEU A 91 -10.27 -16.77 1.31
CA LEU A 91 -10.23 -16.14 -0.01
C LEU A 91 -10.51 -17.14 -1.14
N GLU A 92 -10.19 -18.40 -0.95
CA GLU A 92 -10.43 -19.49 -1.92
C GLU A 92 -11.91 -19.63 -2.30
N ARG A 93 -12.84 -19.23 -1.41
CA ARG A 93 -14.30 -19.23 -1.68
C ARG A 93 -14.72 -18.41 -2.91
N HIS A 94 -13.88 -17.45 -3.33
CA HIS A 94 -14.19 -16.59 -4.47
C HIS A 94 -13.77 -17.19 -5.81
N ILE A 95 -12.95 -18.24 -5.79
CA ILE A 95 -12.41 -18.92 -6.96
C ILE A 95 -13.37 -20.02 -7.36
N ARG A 96 -13.72 -20.06 -8.63
CA ARG A 96 -14.58 -21.12 -9.17
C ARG A 96 -13.79 -22.40 -9.39
N HIS A 97 -14.43 -23.54 -9.20
CA HIS A 97 -13.85 -24.80 -9.61
C HIS A 97 -13.57 -24.77 -11.13
N GLY A 98 -12.33 -25.07 -11.51
CA GLY A 98 -11.88 -25.00 -12.90
C GLY A 98 -11.22 -23.67 -13.31
N ASP A 99 -11.21 -22.64 -12.47
CA ASP A 99 -10.39 -21.45 -12.74
C ASP A 99 -8.91 -21.84 -12.70
N PRO A 100 -8.11 -21.51 -13.75
CA PRO A 100 -6.70 -21.83 -13.77
C PRO A 100 -5.94 -21.06 -12.69
N ARG A 101 -4.97 -21.72 -12.06
CA ARG A 101 -4.10 -21.14 -11.03
C ARG A 101 -2.75 -20.78 -11.63
N SER A 102 -2.13 -19.70 -11.17
CA SER A 102 -0.83 -19.25 -11.69
C SER A 102 0.24 -20.34 -11.55
N ARG A 103 0.22 -21.13 -10.45
CA ARG A 103 1.17 -22.23 -10.22
C ARG A 103 1.01 -23.40 -11.18
N GLU A 104 -0.17 -23.62 -11.71
CA GLU A 104 -0.43 -24.67 -12.71
C GLU A 104 0.11 -24.26 -14.08
N LYS A 105 -0.01 -22.99 -14.44
CA LYS A 105 0.59 -22.42 -15.65
C LYS A 105 2.11 -22.34 -15.61
N ALA A 106 2.70 -22.04 -14.45
CA ALA A 106 4.15 -22.02 -14.30
C ALA A 106 4.84 -23.39 -14.48
N ARG A 107 4.10 -24.49 -14.43
CA ARG A 107 4.58 -25.84 -14.72
C ARG A 107 4.50 -26.23 -16.21
N GLY A 108 3.68 -25.56 -16.99
CA GLY A 108 3.65 -25.69 -18.45
C GLY A 108 4.72 -24.81 -19.09
N ARG A 109 5.40 -25.29 -20.14
CA ARG A 109 6.52 -24.62 -20.84
C ARG A 109 6.19 -23.25 -21.44
N ASP A 110 4.94 -22.81 -21.42
CA ASP A 110 4.50 -21.47 -21.83
C ASP A 110 4.08 -20.69 -20.60
N ALA A 111 5.08 -20.15 -19.90
CA ALA A 111 4.88 -19.14 -18.86
C ALA A 111 4.54 -17.75 -19.45
N SER A 112 3.88 -17.71 -20.61
CA SER A 112 3.25 -16.48 -21.06
C SER A 112 2.14 -16.18 -20.08
N HIS A 113 2.26 -15.07 -19.36
CA HIS A 113 1.26 -14.58 -18.42
C HIS A 113 -0.01 -14.11 -19.14
N ASP A 114 -0.17 -14.51 -20.39
CA ASP A 114 -1.29 -14.20 -21.24
C ASP A 114 -2.49 -15.08 -20.90
N GLY A 115 -3.58 -14.45 -20.60
CA GLY A 115 -4.84 -15.08 -20.31
C GLY A 115 -5.23 -15.04 -18.83
N PHE A 116 -6.49 -15.41 -18.56
CA PHE A 116 -7.04 -15.43 -17.22
C PHE A 116 -6.44 -16.56 -16.37
N TRP A 117 -6.01 -16.20 -15.20
CA TRP A 117 -5.75 -17.10 -14.07
C TRP A 117 -6.05 -16.36 -12.77
N VAL A 118 -6.24 -17.09 -11.69
CA VAL A 118 -6.48 -16.51 -10.38
C VAL A 118 -5.57 -17.13 -9.33
N ASP A 119 -4.99 -16.32 -8.50
CA ASP A 119 -4.19 -16.75 -7.35
C ASP A 119 -4.58 -16.01 -6.09
N VAL A 120 -4.21 -16.58 -4.95
CA VAL A 120 -4.44 -16.00 -3.63
C VAL A 120 -3.10 -15.77 -2.97
N LEU A 121 -2.92 -14.59 -2.45
CA LEU A 121 -1.78 -14.21 -1.65
C LEU A 121 -2.24 -14.01 -0.21
N ASP A 122 -2.05 -15.04 0.60
CA ASP A 122 -2.24 -14.96 2.03
C ASP A 122 -1.05 -14.24 2.68
N VAL A 123 -1.33 -13.18 3.38
CA VAL A 123 -0.32 -12.42 4.13
C VAL A 123 -0.49 -12.64 5.62
N SER A 124 0.61 -12.52 6.37
CA SER A 124 0.59 -12.64 7.83
C SER A 124 -0.30 -11.55 8.44
N ILE A 125 -0.83 -11.86 9.64
CA ILE A 125 -1.63 -10.91 10.39
C ILE A 125 -0.75 -9.75 10.83
N GLY A 126 -0.98 -8.58 10.25
CA GLY A 126 -0.28 -7.34 10.58
C GLY A 126 -0.99 -6.17 9.91
N ALA A 127 -0.94 -5.00 10.54
CA ALA A 127 -1.40 -3.78 9.90
C ALA A 127 -0.55 -3.56 8.64
N ASP A 128 -1.19 -3.19 7.55
CA ASP A 128 -0.57 -2.83 6.27
C ASP A 128 0.21 -3.95 5.55
N SER A 129 0.21 -5.22 6.06
CA SER A 129 0.94 -6.32 5.42
C SER A 129 0.40 -6.65 4.02
N ALA A 130 -0.92 -6.56 3.83
CA ALA A 130 -1.55 -6.73 2.52
C ALA A 130 -1.19 -5.59 1.56
N ASP A 131 -1.17 -4.35 2.06
CA ASP A 131 -0.81 -3.16 1.28
C ASP A 131 0.62 -3.29 0.73
N PHE A 132 1.58 -3.61 1.59
CA PHE A 132 2.97 -3.82 1.17
C PHE A 132 3.14 -5.00 0.22
N ALA A 133 2.39 -6.09 0.43
CA ALA A 133 2.41 -7.25 -0.46
C ALA A 133 1.88 -6.93 -1.86
N ILE A 134 0.86 -6.07 -1.96
CA ILE A 134 0.35 -5.55 -3.23
C ILE A 134 1.39 -4.65 -3.87
N VAL A 135 1.80 -3.57 -3.18
CA VAL A 135 2.70 -2.54 -3.72
C VAL A 135 4.04 -3.10 -4.19
N GLY A 136 4.58 -4.11 -3.48
CA GLY A 136 5.83 -4.79 -3.86
C GLY A 136 5.75 -5.60 -5.15
N ARG A 137 4.55 -5.91 -5.65
CA ARG A 137 4.32 -6.70 -6.88
C ARG A 137 3.78 -5.89 -8.05
N LEU A 138 3.42 -4.62 -7.81
CA LEU A 138 2.83 -3.77 -8.85
C LEU A 138 3.84 -3.40 -9.92
N LEU A 139 3.40 -3.51 -11.15
CA LEU A 139 4.02 -2.88 -12.30
C LEU A 139 3.13 -1.74 -12.83
N PRO A 140 3.69 -0.79 -13.61
CA PRO A 140 2.89 0.22 -14.29
C PRO A 140 1.75 -0.41 -15.09
N ASN A 141 0.59 0.24 -15.09
CA ASN A 141 -0.66 -0.20 -15.72
C ASN A 141 -1.40 -1.38 -15.07
N ASP A 142 -0.90 -1.96 -13.98
CA ASP A 142 -1.70 -2.87 -13.16
C ASP A 142 -2.93 -2.15 -12.59
N ILE A 143 -3.95 -2.92 -12.23
CA ILE A 143 -5.16 -2.37 -11.63
C ILE A 143 -5.30 -2.93 -10.21
N VAL A 144 -5.62 -2.06 -9.25
CA VAL A 144 -5.89 -2.45 -7.86
C VAL A 144 -7.29 -2.04 -7.45
N VAL A 145 -8.06 -3.01 -6.95
CA VAL A 145 -9.36 -2.76 -6.32
C VAL A 145 -9.14 -2.61 -4.84
N THR A 146 -9.35 -1.41 -4.28
CA THR A 146 -9.22 -1.16 -2.84
C THR A 146 -10.16 -0.05 -2.36
N GLN A 147 -10.53 -0.09 -1.07
CA GLN A 147 -11.20 1.00 -0.37
C GLN A 147 -10.23 1.87 0.43
N ASP A 148 -9.00 1.42 0.60
CA ASP A 148 -7.99 2.16 1.34
C ASP A 148 -7.36 3.25 0.47
N ILE A 149 -7.57 4.51 0.87
CA ILE A 149 -7.01 5.68 0.16
C ILE A 149 -5.47 5.70 0.29
N GLY A 150 -4.91 5.17 1.38
CA GLY A 150 -3.46 5.06 1.58
C GLY A 150 -2.85 4.10 0.56
N LEU A 151 -3.42 2.89 0.44
CA LEU A 151 -3.02 1.94 -0.59
C LEU A 151 -3.23 2.52 -1.99
N ALA A 152 -4.38 3.16 -2.26
CA ALA A 152 -4.63 3.79 -3.56
C ALA A 152 -3.56 4.84 -3.92
N SER A 153 -3.10 5.65 -2.97
CA SER A 153 -2.02 6.61 -3.18
C SER A 153 -0.70 5.92 -3.57
N MET A 154 -0.32 4.86 -2.86
CA MET A 154 0.88 4.08 -3.18
C MET A 154 0.79 3.43 -4.58
N VAL A 155 -0.38 2.90 -4.94
CA VAL A 155 -0.67 2.32 -6.27
C VAL A 155 -0.45 3.36 -7.36
N LEU A 156 -1.02 4.56 -7.21
CA LEU A 156 -0.85 5.66 -8.16
C LEU A 156 0.61 6.12 -8.25
N GLY A 157 1.35 6.09 -7.14
CA GLY A 157 2.79 6.37 -7.10
C GLY A 157 3.62 5.38 -7.93
N ARG A 158 3.19 4.11 -8.03
CA ARG A 158 3.82 3.07 -8.85
C ARG A 158 3.42 3.13 -10.34
N GLY A 159 2.61 4.10 -10.76
CA GLY A 159 2.12 4.18 -12.14
C GLY A 159 1.01 3.17 -12.46
N ALA A 160 0.48 2.48 -11.45
CA ALA A 160 -0.67 1.60 -11.56
C ALA A 160 -1.99 2.37 -11.36
N VAL A 161 -3.12 1.71 -11.60
CA VAL A 161 -4.46 2.29 -11.52
C VAL A 161 -5.17 1.77 -10.28
N ALA A 162 -5.79 2.64 -9.49
CA ALA A 162 -6.60 2.25 -8.35
C ALA A 162 -8.09 2.54 -8.60
N ILE A 163 -8.95 1.57 -8.27
CA ILE A 163 -10.41 1.69 -8.34
C ILE A 163 -11.05 1.27 -7.02
N GLY A 164 -11.92 2.14 -6.50
CA GLY A 164 -12.69 1.87 -5.29
C GLY A 164 -13.86 0.93 -5.56
N VAL A 165 -14.30 0.20 -4.54
CA VAL A 165 -15.41 -0.77 -4.64
C VAL A 165 -16.75 -0.18 -5.11
N ARG A 166 -16.92 1.14 -5.08
CA ARG A 166 -18.07 1.86 -5.63
C ARG A 166 -17.85 2.35 -7.07
N GLY A 167 -16.77 1.91 -7.71
CA GLY A 167 -16.45 2.24 -9.10
C GLY A 167 -15.75 3.59 -9.28
N ARG A 168 -15.37 4.28 -8.23
CA ARG A 168 -14.57 5.50 -8.36
C ARG A 168 -13.15 5.11 -8.74
N VAL A 169 -12.66 5.59 -9.87
CA VAL A 169 -11.23 5.53 -10.21
C VAL A 169 -10.53 6.66 -9.48
N TYR A 170 -9.46 6.32 -8.75
CA TYR A 170 -8.66 7.30 -8.04
C TYR A 170 -7.78 8.07 -9.03
N ASP A 171 -7.51 9.33 -8.70
CA ASP A 171 -6.77 10.25 -9.55
C ASP A 171 -5.65 10.90 -8.72
N LYS A 172 -4.45 10.99 -9.32
CA LYS A 172 -3.28 11.65 -8.71
C LYS A 172 -3.55 13.10 -8.32
N ALA A 173 -4.35 13.84 -9.11
CA ALA A 173 -4.65 15.25 -8.83
C ALA A 173 -5.50 15.44 -7.57
N THR A 174 -6.25 14.42 -7.14
CA THR A 174 -7.21 14.55 -6.02
C THR A 174 -6.89 13.65 -4.83
N ILE A 175 -5.95 12.72 -4.98
CA ILE A 175 -5.67 11.74 -3.93
C ILE A 175 -5.13 12.38 -2.66
N ASP A 176 -4.26 13.39 -2.77
CA ASP A 176 -3.68 14.07 -1.64
C ASP A 176 -4.73 14.80 -0.79
N MET A 177 -5.69 15.45 -1.46
CA MET A 177 -6.84 16.07 -0.77
C MET A 177 -7.68 15.03 -0.03
N GLN A 178 -7.89 13.84 -0.62
CA GLN A 178 -8.64 12.77 0.02
C GLN A 178 -7.89 12.20 1.23
N LEU A 179 -6.57 12.04 1.14
CA LEU A 179 -5.72 11.65 2.28
C LEU A 179 -5.80 12.68 3.40
N PHE A 180 -5.73 13.95 3.07
CA PHE A 180 -5.87 15.04 4.04
C PHE A 180 -7.23 14.99 4.74
N ILE A 181 -8.33 14.90 4.00
CA ILE A 181 -9.69 14.79 4.56
C ILE A 181 -9.79 13.59 5.52
N ARG A 182 -9.30 12.41 5.08
CA ARG A 182 -9.29 11.20 5.93
C ARG A 182 -8.48 11.40 7.21
N HIS A 183 -7.34 12.09 7.13
CA HIS A 183 -6.51 12.40 8.29
C HIS A 183 -7.28 13.29 9.28
N GLU A 184 -7.91 14.37 8.82
CA GLU A 184 -8.70 15.28 9.66
C GLU A 184 -9.93 14.57 10.27
N GLU A 185 -10.64 13.75 9.52
CA GLU A 185 -11.74 12.93 10.05
C GLU A 185 -11.26 11.95 11.15
N LYS A 186 -10.08 11.33 10.97
CA LYS A 186 -9.49 10.46 12.00
C LYS A 186 -9.14 11.24 13.25
N LYS A 187 -8.65 12.47 13.12
CA LYS A 187 -8.33 13.37 14.21
C LYS A 187 -9.60 13.78 14.99
N VAL A 188 -10.67 14.15 14.28
CA VAL A 188 -11.98 14.46 14.88
C VAL A 188 -12.51 13.25 15.66
N ARG A 189 -12.46 12.03 15.11
CA ARG A 189 -12.91 10.83 15.83
C ARG A 189 -12.08 10.54 17.08
N ARG A 190 -10.75 10.74 17.03
CA ARG A 190 -9.87 10.58 18.20
C ARG A 190 -10.16 11.58 19.31
N ALA A 191 -10.62 12.79 18.95
CA ALA A 191 -11.05 13.83 19.88
C ALA A 191 -12.48 13.60 20.42
N GLY A 192 -13.10 12.43 20.16
CA GLY A 192 -14.46 12.12 20.61
C GLY A 192 -15.58 12.70 19.73
N GLY A 193 -15.22 13.36 18.61
CA GLY A 193 -16.19 13.87 17.63
C GLY A 193 -16.79 12.76 16.78
N ARG A 194 -17.92 13.07 16.15
CA ARG A 194 -18.60 12.17 15.20
C ARG A 194 -18.37 12.64 13.78
N THR A 195 -17.98 11.74 12.89
CA THR A 195 -17.96 11.96 11.45
C THR A 195 -19.06 11.15 10.80
N ARG A 196 -19.60 11.63 9.67
CA ARG A 196 -20.58 10.86 8.89
C ARG A 196 -19.90 9.64 8.31
N GLY A 197 -20.35 8.44 8.68
CA GLY A 197 -19.88 7.20 8.08
C GLY A 197 -20.25 7.11 6.60
N PRO A 198 -19.62 6.19 5.85
CA PRO A 198 -19.95 5.96 4.46
C PRO A 198 -21.40 5.48 4.34
N GLU A 199 -22.09 5.89 3.28
CA GLU A 199 -23.42 5.38 2.96
C GLU A 199 -23.39 3.85 2.77
N PRO A 200 -24.52 3.14 3.01
CA PRO A 200 -24.62 1.72 2.70
C PRO A 200 -24.30 1.45 1.22
N PHE A 201 -23.69 0.29 0.95
CA PHE A 201 -23.38 -0.16 -0.41
C PHE A 201 -24.67 -0.48 -1.17
N LYS A 202 -24.84 0.09 -2.36
CA LYS A 202 -26.06 -0.01 -3.20
C LYS A 202 -25.81 -0.83 -4.47
N GLY A 203 -26.88 -1.32 -5.09
CA GLY A 203 -26.80 -1.99 -6.40
C GLY A 203 -26.20 -1.10 -7.50
N SER A 204 -26.50 0.21 -7.47
CA SER A 204 -25.92 1.19 -8.38
C SER A 204 -24.40 1.31 -8.25
N ASP A 205 -23.85 1.14 -7.04
CA ASP A 205 -22.41 1.13 -6.82
C ASP A 205 -21.76 -0.06 -7.52
N ARG A 206 -22.40 -1.23 -7.44
CA ARG A 206 -21.94 -2.46 -8.13
C ARG A 206 -21.95 -2.30 -9.65
N THR A 207 -23.02 -1.70 -10.19
CA THR A 207 -23.16 -1.47 -11.64
C THR A 207 -22.06 -0.50 -12.12
N ARG A 208 -21.85 0.61 -11.42
CA ARG A 208 -20.81 1.58 -11.72
C ARG A 208 -19.40 0.96 -11.60
N PHE A 209 -19.15 0.17 -10.54
CA PHE A 209 -17.90 -0.55 -10.39
C PHE A 209 -17.64 -1.46 -11.59
N ARG A 210 -18.61 -2.31 -11.97
CA ARG A 210 -18.48 -3.22 -13.11
C ARG A 210 -18.18 -2.44 -14.40
N HIS A 211 -18.91 -1.39 -14.68
CA HIS A 211 -18.73 -0.58 -15.88
C HIS A 211 -17.30 -0.01 -15.95
N ASN A 212 -16.88 0.69 -14.89
CA ASN A 212 -15.59 1.34 -14.87
C ASN A 212 -14.42 0.33 -14.84
N LEU A 213 -14.57 -0.81 -14.18
CA LEU A 213 -13.55 -1.86 -14.22
C LEU A 213 -13.39 -2.44 -15.62
N ILE A 214 -14.49 -2.71 -16.35
CA ILE A 214 -14.42 -3.18 -17.74
C ILE A 214 -13.70 -2.18 -18.63
N GLU A 215 -13.98 -0.88 -18.47
CA GLU A 215 -13.29 0.18 -19.23
C GLU A 215 -11.78 0.22 -18.93
N LEU A 216 -11.39 -0.02 -17.67
CA LEU A 216 -9.99 -0.08 -17.30
C LEU A 216 -9.29 -1.34 -17.86
N LEU A 217 -9.96 -2.49 -17.87
CA LEU A 217 -9.40 -3.76 -18.35
C LEU A 217 -9.19 -3.77 -19.89
N ARG A 218 -9.91 -2.94 -20.63
CA ARG A 218 -9.82 -2.83 -22.10
C ARG A 218 -8.74 -1.88 -22.61
N LYS A 219 -8.24 -0.99 -21.76
CA LYS A 219 -7.18 -0.02 -22.12
C LYS A 219 -5.81 -0.69 -22.15
#